data_16f402e539f167f3bd931b8ca874c3ac
#
_entry.id   16f402e539f167f3bd931b8ca874c3ac
#
_cell.length_a   1.000
_cell.length_b   1.000
_cell.length_c   1.000
_cell.angle_alpha   90.00
_cell.angle_beta   90.00
_cell.angle_gamma   90.00
#
_symmetry.space_group_name_H-M   'P 1'
#
loop_
_entity.id
_entity.type
_entity.pdbx_description
1 polymer ?
#
loop_
_entity_poly.entity_id
_entity_poly.type
_entity_poly.pdbx_seq_one_letter_code
_entity_poly.pdbx_strand_id
1 'polypeptide(L)'
;MAKKVIKPETSDKIRYLMRLNAEIGTAKKADVKGYYIGGKTGTSEKVVGGRYSKKQVLNSFTAIIPADNPQYQLLVMLDEPKALPETHGFITSGWNAVPTGGKVIARIGPLLGLEPRFDLPPSDRLILAASKTNQ
;
A
#
# COMPACT_ATOMS: atom_id res chain seq x y z
N MET A 1 -15.16 -19.59 -9.82
CA MET A 1 -15.11 -19.08 -8.44
C MET A 1 -13.68 -19.14 -7.93
N ALA A 2 -13.20 -18.06 -7.30
CA ALA A 2 -11.88 -18.05 -6.68
C ALA A 2 -11.85 -18.98 -5.45
N LYS A 3 -10.79 -19.79 -5.31
CA LYS A 3 -10.60 -20.69 -4.18
C LYS A 3 -10.07 -19.91 -2.98
N LYS A 4 -10.66 -20.10 -1.78
CA LYS A 4 -10.10 -19.57 -0.54
C LYS A 4 -8.77 -20.27 -0.24
N VAL A 5 -7.68 -19.49 -0.08
CA VAL A 5 -6.32 -20.01 0.13
C VAL A 5 -5.76 -19.70 1.51
N ILE A 6 -6.38 -18.76 2.24
CA ILE A 6 -6.01 -18.38 3.61
C ILE A 6 -7.25 -18.30 4.50
N LYS A 7 -7.04 -18.39 5.81
CA LYS A 7 -8.12 -18.24 6.80
C LYS A 7 -8.59 -16.77 6.87
N PRO A 8 -9.88 -16.50 7.19
CA PRO A 8 -10.39 -15.15 7.36
C PRO A 8 -9.58 -14.30 8.34
N GLU A 9 -9.24 -14.86 9.50
CA GLU A 9 -8.46 -14.16 10.53
C GLU A 9 -7.06 -13.75 10.02
N THR A 10 -6.45 -14.57 9.17
CA THR A 10 -5.17 -14.24 8.52
C THR A 10 -5.34 -13.08 7.54
N SER A 11 -6.42 -13.11 6.75
CA SER A 11 -6.76 -12.02 5.84
C SER A 11 -6.96 -10.70 6.58
N ASP A 12 -7.70 -10.73 7.69
CA ASP A 12 -7.97 -9.55 8.50
C ASP A 12 -6.69 -8.95 9.09
N LYS A 13 -5.81 -9.79 9.61
CA LYS A 13 -4.50 -9.37 10.12
C LYS A 13 -3.63 -8.75 9.03
N ILE A 14 -3.60 -9.32 7.83
CA ILE A 14 -2.83 -8.77 6.70
C ILE A 14 -3.39 -7.41 6.29
N ARG A 15 -4.71 -7.28 6.15
CA ARG A 15 -5.37 -6.02 5.79
C ARG A 15 -5.07 -4.93 6.83
N TYR A 16 -5.12 -5.29 8.11
CA TYR A 16 -4.73 -4.41 9.20
C TYR A 16 -3.28 -3.93 9.05
N LEU A 17 -2.32 -4.85 8.86
CA LEU A 17 -0.91 -4.51 8.69
C LEU A 17 -0.67 -3.65 7.44
N MET A 18 -1.39 -3.88 6.35
CA MET A 18 -1.33 -3.06 5.15
C MET A 18 -1.87 -1.65 5.42
N ARG A 19 -2.95 -1.51 6.21
CA ARG A 19 -3.47 -0.19 6.62
C ARG A 19 -2.47 0.54 7.50
N LEU A 20 -1.93 -0.13 8.51
CA LEU A 20 -0.91 0.44 9.39
C LEU A 20 0.32 0.91 8.61
N ASN A 21 0.75 0.15 7.59
CA ASN A 21 1.86 0.54 6.73
C ASN A 21 1.55 1.80 5.90
N ALA A 22 0.29 2.03 5.52
CA ALA A 22 -0.11 3.26 4.84
C ALA A 22 -0.22 4.46 5.81
N GLU A 23 -0.52 4.23 7.08
CA GLU A 23 -0.60 5.31 8.07
C GLU A 23 0.78 5.79 8.54
N ILE A 24 1.66 4.86 8.92
CA ILE A 24 2.92 5.17 9.59
C ILE A 24 4.17 4.54 8.95
N GLY A 25 3.99 3.69 7.92
CA GLY A 25 5.08 2.94 7.31
C GLY A 25 5.52 3.46 5.94
N THR A 26 6.10 2.56 5.15
CA THR A 26 6.69 2.86 3.83
C THR A 26 5.65 3.26 2.77
N ALA A 27 4.38 2.93 2.97
CA ALA A 27 3.28 3.28 2.08
C ALA A 27 2.59 4.63 2.41
N LYS A 28 3.10 5.39 3.40
CA LYS A 28 2.49 6.63 3.88
C LYS A 28 2.21 7.68 2.81
N LYS A 29 3.05 7.78 1.78
CA LYS A 29 2.86 8.72 0.67
C LYS A 29 1.71 8.35 -0.27
N ALA A 30 1.10 7.18 -0.11
CA ALA A 30 -0.10 6.77 -0.84
C ALA A 30 -1.38 6.95 -0.03
N ASP A 31 -1.31 7.38 1.23
CA ASP A 31 -2.48 7.53 2.09
C ASP A 31 -3.31 8.75 1.68
N VAL A 32 -4.28 8.52 0.79
CA VAL A 32 -5.24 9.53 0.36
C VAL A 32 -6.38 9.58 1.37
N LYS A 33 -6.57 10.75 1.97
CA LYS A 33 -7.61 10.99 2.97
C LYS A 33 -9.00 10.56 2.47
N GLY A 34 -9.71 9.83 3.30
CA GLY A 34 -11.05 9.34 3.02
C GLY A 34 -11.12 7.97 2.35
N TYR A 35 -10.07 7.48 1.69
CA TYR A 35 -10.13 6.21 0.96
C TYR A 35 -9.66 4.98 1.77
N TYR A 36 -9.14 5.19 2.96
CA TYR A 36 -8.74 4.12 3.89
C TYR A 36 -7.84 3.07 3.24
N ILE A 37 -6.76 3.53 2.60
CA ILE A 37 -5.87 2.72 1.79
C ILE A 37 -5.02 1.81 2.68
N GLY A 38 -4.89 0.54 2.30
CA GLY A 38 -3.85 -0.35 2.79
C GLY A 38 -2.82 -0.59 1.70
N GLY A 39 -1.53 -0.65 2.04
CA GLY A 39 -0.50 -0.79 1.03
C GLY A 39 0.74 -1.57 1.47
N LYS A 40 1.45 -2.14 0.46
CA LYS A 40 2.74 -2.83 0.64
C LYS A 40 3.68 -2.47 -0.49
N THR A 41 4.90 -2.11 -0.11
CA THR A 41 6.00 -1.79 -1.03
C THR A 41 6.81 -3.03 -1.38
N GLY A 42 7.37 -3.06 -2.58
CA GLY A 42 8.39 -3.99 -3.00
C GLY A 42 9.51 -3.26 -3.75
N THR A 43 10.75 -3.58 -3.47
CA THR A 43 11.91 -3.13 -4.22
C THR A 43 12.81 -4.33 -4.46
N SER A 44 12.91 -4.76 -5.71
CA SER A 44 13.70 -5.92 -6.12
C SER A 44 14.92 -5.48 -6.91
N GLU A 45 16.10 -5.84 -6.46
CA GLU A 45 17.34 -5.62 -7.20
C GLU A 45 17.38 -6.55 -8.42
N LYS A 46 17.74 -6.02 -9.57
CA LYS A 46 17.92 -6.82 -10.79
C LYS A 46 19.29 -7.50 -10.81
N VAL A 47 19.36 -8.67 -11.42
CA VAL A 47 20.61 -9.37 -11.65
C VAL A 47 21.27 -8.82 -12.92
N VAL A 48 22.46 -8.28 -12.80
CA VAL A 48 23.27 -7.74 -13.89
C VAL A 48 24.67 -8.37 -13.83
N GLY A 49 25.10 -9.02 -14.88
CA GLY A 49 26.39 -9.72 -14.90
C GLY A 49 26.53 -10.79 -13.80
N GLY A 50 25.43 -11.48 -13.47
CA GLY A 50 25.42 -12.52 -12.41
C GLY A 50 25.39 -12.01 -10.97
N ARG A 51 25.22 -10.70 -10.73
CA ARG A 51 25.18 -10.08 -9.38
C ARG A 51 23.99 -9.15 -9.23
N TYR A 52 23.47 -9.02 -8.01
CA TYR A 52 22.42 -8.04 -7.69
C TYR A 52 22.94 -6.61 -7.84
N SER A 53 22.18 -5.79 -8.57
CA SER A 53 22.50 -4.40 -8.83
C SER A 53 21.69 -3.47 -7.92
N LYS A 54 22.39 -2.68 -7.11
CA LYS A 54 21.75 -1.63 -6.27
C LYS A 54 21.22 -0.44 -7.07
N LYS A 55 21.59 -0.33 -8.35
CA LYS A 55 21.22 0.79 -9.23
C LYS A 55 20.08 0.46 -10.19
N GLN A 56 19.81 -0.81 -10.42
CA GLN A 56 18.76 -1.30 -11.32
C GLN A 56 17.76 -2.11 -10.51
N VAL A 57 16.61 -1.51 -10.26
CA VAL A 57 15.57 -2.09 -9.41
C VAL A 57 14.24 -2.14 -10.14
N LEU A 58 13.44 -3.14 -9.79
CA LEU A 58 12.02 -3.20 -10.11
C LEU A 58 11.24 -2.83 -8.84
N ASN A 59 10.55 -1.72 -8.88
CA ASN A 59 9.72 -1.28 -7.77
C ASN A 59 8.28 -1.68 -7.97
N SER A 60 7.62 -2.08 -6.90
CA SER A 60 6.20 -2.36 -6.88
C SER A 60 5.53 -1.71 -5.67
N PHE A 61 4.30 -1.34 -5.85
CA PHE A 61 3.40 -0.91 -4.78
C PHE A 61 2.05 -1.58 -5.00
N THR A 62 1.62 -2.38 -4.04
CA THR A 62 0.27 -2.97 -4.02
C THR A 62 -0.58 -2.23 -3.01
N ALA A 63 -1.78 -1.81 -3.41
CA ALA A 63 -2.76 -1.19 -2.54
C ALA A 63 -4.08 -1.95 -2.57
N ILE A 64 -4.78 -2.00 -1.45
CA ILE A 64 -6.17 -2.43 -1.32
C ILE A 64 -7.02 -1.24 -0.87
N ILE A 65 -8.23 -1.11 -1.42
CA ILE A 65 -9.07 0.07 -1.24
C ILE A 65 -10.55 -0.34 -1.17
N PRO A 66 -11.24 0.03 -0.07
CA PRO A 66 -10.73 0.40 1.25
C PRO A 66 -10.15 -0.82 1.99
N ALA A 67 -9.22 -0.61 2.92
CA ALA A 67 -8.52 -1.72 3.60
C ALA A 67 -9.41 -2.55 4.53
N ASP A 68 -10.46 -1.94 5.12
CA ASP A 68 -11.43 -2.61 5.99
C ASP A 68 -12.42 -3.50 5.23
N ASN A 69 -12.78 -3.12 4.00
CA ASN A 69 -13.66 -3.88 3.11
C ASN A 69 -13.19 -3.74 1.65
N PRO A 70 -12.12 -4.45 1.23
CA PRO A 70 -11.50 -4.25 -0.07
C PRO A 70 -12.45 -4.48 -1.24
N GLN A 71 -12.65 -3.45 -2.06
CA GLN A 71 -13.39 -3.49 -3.30
C GLN A 71 -12.45 -3.55 -4.51
N TYR A 72 -11.31 -2.89 -4.39
CA TYR A 72 -10.34 -2.76 -5.46
C TYR A 72 -8.93 -3.06 -4.97
N GLN A 73 -8.11 -3.56 -5.90
CA GLN A 73 -6.67 -3.71 -5.73
C GLN A 73 -5.98 -2.92 -6.84
N LEU A 74 -4.97 -2.13 -6.47
CA LEU A 74 -4.07 -1.45 -7.39
C LEU A 74 -2.68 -2.07 -7.29
N LEU A 75 -2.05 -2.31 -8.43
CA LEU A 75 -0.63 -2.65 -8.52
C LEU A 75 0.05 -1.61 -9.41
N VAL A 76 1.04 -0.93 -8.87
CA VAL A 76 1.95 -0.03 -9.60
C VAL A 76 3.32 -0.69 -9.68
N MET A 77 3.84 -0.83 -10.88
CA MET A 77 5.19 -1.34 -11.12
C MET A 77 6.00 -0.31 -11.91
N LEU A 78 7.21 -0.01 -11.44
CA LEU A 78 8.15 0.88 -12.12
C LEU A 78 9.48 0.15 -12.33
N ASP A 79 9.84 0.01 -13.59
CA ASP A 79 11.07 -0.65 -13.97
C ASP A 79 12.21 0.37 -14.12
N GLU A 80 13.30 0.15 -13.40
CA GLU A 80 14.50 1.01 -13.38
C GLU A 80 14.21 2.52 -13.20
N PRO A 81 13.41 2.89 -12.18
CA PRO A 81 13.17 4.31 -11.92
C PRO A 81 14.48 5.02 -11.60
N LYS A 82 14.60 6.25 -12.07
CA LYS A 82 15.79 7.07 -11.83
C LYS A 82 15.63 7.89 -10.56
N ALA A 83 16.75 8.11 -9.87
CA ALA A 83 16.80 9.08 -8.78
C ALA A 83 16.56 10.48 -9.32
N LEU A 84 15.75 11.26 -8.61
CA LEU A 84 15.42 12.65 -8.90
C LEU A 84 15.73 13.53 -7.69
N PRO A 85 15.91 14.84 -7.85
CA PRO A 85 16.03 15.76 -6.72
C PRO A 85 14.87 15.63 -5.73
N GLU A 86 13.64 15.49 -6.22
CA GLU A 86 12.42 15.34 -5.42
C GLU A 86 12.37 14.02 -4.64
N THR A 87 13.11 13.01 -5.07
CA THR A 87 13.26 11.74 -4.35
C THR A 87 14.48 11.73 -3.44
N HIS A 88 15.18 12.86 -3.27
CA HIS A 88 16.42 12.97 -2.50
C HIS A 88 17.47 11.93 -2.89
N GLY A 89 17.54 11.56 -4.17
CA GLY A 89 18.44 10.53 -4.68
C GLY A 89 17.99 9.06 -4.43
N PHE A 90 16.84 8.86 -3.80
CA PHE A 90 16.31 7.50 -3.57
C PHE A 90 15.58 6.95 -4.80
N ILE A 91 15.78 5.64 -5.04
CA ILE A 91 15.13 4.90 -6.13
C ILE A 91 14.17 3.82 -5.63
N THR A 92 13.96 3.71 -4.32
CA THR A 92 13.10 2.67 -3.73
C THR A 92 11.60 2.98 -3.90
N SER A 93 10.76 1.96 -3.82
CA SER A 93 9.31 2.03 -4.07
C SER A 93 8.61 3.12 -3.26
N GLY A 94 8.99 3.34 -2.00
CA GLY A 94 8.41 4.39 -1.13
C GLY A 94 8.57 5.82 -1.65
N TRP A 95 9.52 6.05 -2.58
CA TRP A 95 9.81 7.36 -3.16
C TRP A 95 9.24 7.57 -4.58
N ASN A 96 8.78 6.49 -5.22
CA ASN A 96 8.27 6.56 -6.60
C ASN A 96 6.95 5.80 -6.80
N ALA A 97 6.92 4.48 -6.72
CA ALA A 97 5.70 3.70 -6.95
C ALA A 97 4.58 4.04 -5.95
N VAL A 98 4.92 4.28 -4.68
CA VAL A 98 3.96 4.64 -3.63
C VAL A 98 3.27 5.97 -3.91
N PRO A 99 3.99 7.12 -4.07
CA PRO A 99 3.32 8.39 -4.37
C PRO A 99 2.59 8.37 -5.73
N THR A 100 3.07 7.59 -6.71
CA THR A 100 2.35 7.37 -7.97
C THR A 100 1.01 6.68 -7.72
N GLY A 101 1.00 5.60 -6.93
CA GLY A 101 -0.22 4.90 -6.54
C GLY A 101 -1.22 5.81 -5.82
N GLY A 102 -0.76 6.64 -4.89
CA GLY A 102 -1.60 7.63 -4.21
C GLY A 102 -2.25 8.63 -5.18
N LYS A 103 -1.48 9.16 -6.13
CA LYS A 103 -1.99 10.06 -7.17
C LYS A 103 -3.02 9.38 -8.08
N VAL A 104 -2.79 8.12 -8.44
CA VAL A 104 -3.75 7.32 -9.22
C VAL A 104 -5.04 7.15 -8.44
N ILE A 105 -4.97 6.67 -7.19
CA ILE A 105 -6.14 6.43 -6.34
C ILE A 105 -6.97 7.70 -6.15
N ALA A 106 -6.32 8.84 -5.88
CA ALA A 106 -7.00 10.12 -5.71
C ALA A 106 -7.82 10.53 -6.94
N ARG A 107 -7.37 10.15 -8.15
CA ARG A 107 -8.05 10.47 -9.41
C ARG A 107 -9.11 9.47 -9.80
N ILE A 108 -8.84 8.18 -9.62
CA ILE A 108 -9.78 7.13 -10.06
C ILE A 108 -10.83 6.80 -8.99
N GLY A 109 -10.58 7.08 -7.71
CA GLY A 109 -11.50 6.78 -6.62
C GLY A 109 -12.94 7.23 -6.87
N PRO A 110 -13.19 8.49 -7.24
CA PRO A 110 -14.55 8.96 -7.58
C PRO A 110 -15.15 8.23 -8.78
N LEU A 111 -14.32 7.89 -9.79
CA LEU A 111 -14.78 7.17 -10.99
C LEU A 111 -15.17 5.71 -10.69
N LEU A 112 -14.58 5.13 -9.65
CA LEU A 112 -14.89 3.78 -9.17
C LEU A 112 -16.06 3.74 -8.18
N GLY A 113 -16.68 4.90 -7.92
CA GLY A 113 -17.77 5.00 -6.93
C GLY A 113 -17.30 4.84 -5.48
N LEU A 114 -16.03 5.07 -5.20
CA LEU A 114 -15.52 5.08 -3.83
C LEU A 114 -15.91 6.39 -3.16
N GLU A 115 -16.75 6.29 -2.14
CA GLU A 115 -17.12 7.44 -1.32
C GLU A 115 -16.07 7.68 -0.24
N PRO A 116 -15.53 8.91 -0.14
CA PRO A 116 -14.57 9.25 0.92
C PRO A 116 -15.23 9.17 2.30
N ARG A 117 -14.55 8.51 3.25
CA ARG A 117 -14.97 8.40 4.66
C ARG A 117 -13.92 9.05 5.54
N PHE A 118 -14.33 10.04 6.34
CA PHE A 118 -13.42 10.83 7.20
C PHE A 118 -13.59 10.54 8.69
N ASP A 119 -14.55 9.69 9.04
CA ASP A 119 -14.93 9.30 10.40
C ASP A 119 -14.22 8.06 10.92
N LEU A 120 -13.43 7.38 10.08
CA LEU A 120 -12.71 6.18 10.46
C LEU A 120 -11.53 6.50 11.39
N PRO A 121 -11.43 5.83 12.53
CA PRO A 121 -10.32 6.03 13.45
C PRO A 121 -9.02 5.46 12.87
N PRO A 122 -7.85 5.93 13.33
CA PRO A 122 -6.56 5.30 13.04
C PRO A 122 -6.55 3.81 13.44
N SER A 123 -5.76 3.00 12.73
CA SER A 123 -5.74 1.54 12.88
C SER A 123 -5.33 1.06 14.28
N ASP A 124 -4.47 1.80 14.98
CA ASP A 124 -4.06 1.52 16.35
C ASP A 124 -5.24 1.53 17.34
N ARG A 125 -6.22 2.41 17.13
CA ARG A 125 -7.44 2.48 17.96
C ARG A 125 -8.40 1.32 17.68
N LEU A 126 -8.40 0.77 16.47
CA LEU A 126 -9.23 -0.39 16.10
C LEU A 126 -8.79 -1.66 16.83
N ILE A 127 -7.49 -1.85 17.08
CA ILE A 127 -6.98 -2.99 17.87
C ILE A 127 -7.40 -2.88 19.32
N LEU A 128 -7.24 -1.70 19.92
CA LEU A 128 -7.60 -1.49 21.31
C LEU A 128 -9.09 -1.73 21.55
N ALA A 129 -9.95 -1.45 20.58
CA ALA A 129 -11.37 -1.77 20.63
C ALA A 129 -11.63 -3.29 20.53
N ALA A 130 -10.98 -3.98 19.58
CA ALA A 130 -11.13 -5.42 19.41
C ALA A 130 -10.59 -6.24 20.59
N SER A 131 -9.50 -5.80 21.24
CA SER A 131 -8.95 -6.45 22.43
C SER A 131 -9.83 -6.32 23.68
N LYS A 132 -10.66 -5.25 23.78
CA LYS A 132 -11.60 -5.02 24.89
C LYS A 132 -12.90 -5.83 24.75
N THR A 133 -13.23 -6.32 23.57
CA THR A 133 -14.46 -7.09 23.33
C THR A 133 -14.29 -8.58 23.63
N ASN A 134 -13.06 -9.05 23.84
CA ASN A 134 -12.71 -10.44 24.15
C ASN A 134 -12.31 -10.68 25.62
N GLN A 135 -12.74 -9.81 26.56
CA GLN A 135 -12.60 -10.02 28.01
C GLN A 135 -13.94 -10.24 28.68
#